data_2892f85df6cb974ce1f6c142b68850ab
#
_entry.id   2892f85df6cb974ce1f6c142b68850ab
#
_cell.length_a   1.000
_cell.length_b   1.000
_cell.length_c   1.000
_cell.angle_alpha   90.00
_cell.angle_beta   90.00
_cell.angle_gamma   90.00
#
_symmetry.space_group_name_H-M   'P 1'
#
loop_
_entity.id
_entity.type
_entity.pdbx_description
1 polymer ?
#
loop_
_entity_poly.entity_id
_entity_poly.type
_entity_poly.pdbx_seq_one_letter_code
_entity_poly.pdbx_strand_id
1 'polypeptide(L)'
;MEKNFKTIDEQIEILKEKNLIIEDEETAKEILLRENYFFLMGYRHVFMISSKERKFIPGTTFSEVYSLFTFDRNFRNIIFKNVLVIENQLKSVLSYQLSKKYGYKEKDYLNPKNFTNDHSKSRRVHDLIDKMKRQIRINVGTHAATM
;
A
#
# COMPACT_ATOMS: atom_id res chain seq x y z
N MET A 1 -7.54 28.45 2.05
CA MET A 1 -6.16 28.66 2.54
C MET A 1 -5.22 28.25 1.41
N GLU A 2 -4.52 29.18 0.81
CA GLU A 2 -3.45 28.87 -0.14
C GLU A 2 -2.36 28.08 0.56
N LYS A 3 -1.98 26.95 -0.04
CA LYS A 3 -0.88 26.12 0.46
C LYS A 3 0.41 26.68 -0.13
N ASN A 4 1.12 27.51 0.64
CA ASN A 4 2.42 28.02 0.24
C ASN A 4 3.52 27.02 0.59
N PHE A 5 4.56 26.97 -0.24
CA PHE A 5 5.78 26.22 0.05
C PHE A 5 6.38 26.70 1.39
N LYS A 6 6.89 25.77 2.19
CA LYS A 6 7.57 26.00 3.45
C LYS A 6 8.94 25.34 3.43
N THR A 7 9.96 26.10 3.77
CA THR A 7 11.32 25.56 3.94
C THR A 7 11.37 24.58 5.12
N ILE A 8 12.43 23.78 5.22
CA ILE A 8 12.61 22.84 6.34
C ILE A 8 12.68 23.59 7.67
N ASP A 9 13.37 24.72 7.72
CA ASP A 9 13.45 25.55 8.93
C ASP A 9 12.07 26.09 9.34
N GLU A 10 11.28 26.60 8.39
CA GLU A 10 9.91 27.01 8.67
C GLU A 10 9.02 25.86 9.15
N GLN A 11 9.25 24.63 8.65
CA GLN A 11 8.52 23.44 9.11
C GLN A 11 8.88 23.10 10.56
N ILE A 12 10.15 23.19 10.94
CA ILE A 12 10.63 23.01 12.32
C ILE A 12 9.97 24.03 13.25
N GLU A 13 9.97 25.31 12.89
CA GLU A 13 9.34 26.36 13.70
C GLU A 13 7.83 26.12 13.87
N ILE A 14 7.11 25.73 12.82
CA ILE A 14 5.70 25.36 12.90
C ILE A 14 5.46 24.18 13.86
N LEU A 15 6.37 23.23 13.95
CA LEU A 15 6.25 22.10 14.87
C LEU A 15 6.48 22.54 16.31
N LYS A 16 7.47 23.41 16.57
CA LYS A 16 7.73 24.01 17.89
C LYS A 16 6.55 24.86 18.37
N GLU A 17 5.96 25.69 17.49
CA GLU A 17 4.76 26.49 17.79
C GLU A 17 3.55 25.61 18.19
N LYS A 18 3.51 24.36 17.72
CA LYS A 18 2.49 23.38 18.09
C LYS A 18 2.84 22.56 19.33
N ASN A 19 3.84 22.95 20.11
CA ASN A 19 4.32 22.29 21.31
C ASN A 19 4.99 20.93 21.05
N LEU A 20 5.55 20.68 19.87
CA LEU A 20 6.40 19.51 19.64
C LEU A 20 7.82 19.81 20.10
N ILE A 21 8.36 18.95 20.96
CA ILE A 21 9.75 19.05 21.40
C ILE A 21 10.66 18.51 20.30
N ILE A 22 11.58 19.33 19.81
CA ILE A 22 12.62 18.95 18.88
C ILE A 22 13.91 18.74 19.67
N GLU A 23 14.28 17.49 19.89
CA GLU A 23 15.42 17.11 20.75
C GLU A 23 16.75 17.39 20.05
N ASP A 24 16.82 17.11 18.75
CA ASP A 24 17.96 17.36 17.86
C ASP A 24 17.43 17.95 16.55
N GLU A 25 17.71 19.24 16.36
CA GLU A 25 17.18 19.98 15.23
C GLU A 25 17.80 19.56 13.90
N GLU A 26 19.10 19.26 13.88
CA GLU A 26 19.80 18.85 12.66
C GLU A 26 19.28 17.47 12.17
N THR A 27 19.18 16.52 13.09
CA THR A 27 18.57 15.21 12.79
C THR A 27 17.12 15.35 12.33
N ALA A 28 16.33 16.23 12.96
CA ALA A 28 14.94 16.45 12.55
C ALA A 28 14.84 17.06 11.14
N LYS A 29 15.72 17.99 10.77
CA LYS A 29 15.81 18.57 9.42
C LYS A 29 16.14 17.52 8.37
N GLU A 30 17.13 16.67 8.64
CA GLU A 30 17.48 15.57 7.74
C GLU A 30 16.30 14.60 7.52
N ILE A 31 15.60 14.24 8.59
CA ILE A 31 14.42 13.39 8.53
C ILE A 31 13.31 14.05 7.71
N LEU A 32 12.98 15.31 7.95
CA LEU A 32 11.95 16.04 7.20
C LEU A 32 12.29 16.17 5.72
N LEU A 33 13.56 16.37 5.39
CA LEU A 33 14.01 16.43 4.00
C LEU A 33 13.82 15.08 3.28
N ARG A 34 14.12 13.97 3.96
CA ARG A 34 14.09 12.63 3.39
C ARG A 34 12.68 12.02 3.33
N GLU A 35 11.91 12.20 4.42
CA GLU A 35 10.64 11.47 4.59
C GLU A 35 9.40 12.27 4.20
N ASN A 36 9.52 13.54 3.89
CA ASN A 36 8.44 14.48 3.61
C ASN A 36 7.54 14.79 4.83
N TYR A 37 7.37 16.09 5.11
CA TYR A 37 6.56 16.61 6.22
C TYR A 37 5.15 16.01 6.29
N PHE A 38 4.45 15.91 5.15
CA PHE A 38 3.05 15.47 5.15
C PHE A 38 2.91 13.98 5.51
N PHE A 39 3.84 13.15 5.07
CA PHE A 39 3.82 11.72 5.41
C PHE A 39 4.12 11.52 6.89
N LEU A 40 5.14 12.19 7.43
CA LEU A 40 5.49 12.09 8.82
C LEU A 40 4.37 12.64 9.72
N MET A 41 3.83 13.81 9.40
CA MET A 41 2.76 14.44 10.17
C MET A 41 1.39 13.77 9.99
N GLY A 42 1.24 12.80 9.11
CA GLY A 42 0.09 11.92 9.07
C GLY A 42 -0.13 11.14 10.38
N TYR A 43 0.95 10.86 11.11
CA TYR A 43 0.93 10.12 12.38
C TYR A 43 0.65 11.00 13.62
N ARG A 44 0.60 12.32 13.47
CA ARG A 44 0.43 13.27 14.57
C ARG A 44 -0.83 13.06 15.42
N HIS A 45 -1.90 12.46 14.84
CA HIS A 45 -3.20 12.35 15.50
C HIS A 45 -3.15 11.63 16.85
N VAL A 46 -2.24 10.67 17.01
CA VAL A 46 -2.05 9.92 18.25
C VAL A 46 -1.45 10.80 19.36
N PHE A 47 -0.73 11.85 18.98
CA PHE A 47 0.03 12.73 19.88
C PHE A 47 -0.62 14.11 20.06
N MET A 48 -1.84 14.33 19.55
CA MET A 48 -2.50 15.63 19.66
C MET A 48 -3.51 15.64 20.82
N ILE A 49 -3.60 16.77 21.51
CA ILE A 49 -4.56 16.99 22.61
C ILE A 49 -5.99 16.80 22.10
N SER A 50 -6.32 17.43 20.96
CA SER A 50 -7.59 17.27 20.28
C SER A 50 -7.48 17.67 18.81
N SER A 51 -8.46 17.24 18.00
CA SER A 51 -8.55 17.64 16.60
C SER A 51 -8.82 19.14 16.41
N LYS A 52 -9.33 19.82 17.44
CA LYS A 52 -9.67 21.27 17.41
C LYS A 52 -8.44 22.12 17.72
N GLU A 53 -7.66 21.78 18.74
CA GLU A 53 -6.55 22.60 19.21
C GLU A 53 -5.31 22.55 18.32
N ARG A 54 -5.15 21.46 17.55
CA ARG A 54 -4.00 21.23 16.65
C ARG A 54 -2.63 21.38 17.32
N LYS A 55 -2.57 21.15 18.64
CA LYS A 55 -1.34 21.16 19.45
C LYS A 55 -1.00 19.75 19.92
N PHE A 56 0.27 19.47 20.04
CA PHE A 56 0.76 18.22 20.60
C PHE A 56 0.53 18.17 22.12
N ILE A 57 0.35 16.98 22.63
CA ILE A 57 0.30 16.70 24.07
C ILE A 57 1.62 17.19 24.68
N PRO A 58 1.59 17.91 25.83
CA PRO A 58 2.81 18.37 26.48
C PRO A 58 3.77 17.21 26.73
N GLY A 59 5.04 17.40 26.40
CA GLY A 59 6.09 16.39 26.51
C GLY A 59 6.29 15.54 25.27
N THR A 60 5.42 15.62 24.26
CA THR A 60 5.61 14.88 23.00
C THR A 60 6.86 15.34 22.26
N THR A 61 7.67 14.40 21.82
CA THR A 61 8.91 14.64 21.09
C THR A 61 8.80 14.31 19.61
N PHE A 62 9.66 14.90 18.80
CA PHE A 62 9.78 14.56 17.37
C PHE A 62 10.19 13.11 17.16
N SER A 63 11.07 12.60 18.03
CA SER A 63 11.53 11.20 17.99
C SER A 63 10.40 10.21 18.21
N GLU A 64 9.40 10.50 19.06
CA GLU A 64 8.23 9.63 19.24
C GLU A 64 7.37 9.57 17.98
N VAL A 65 7.10 10.71 17.36
CA VAL A 65 6.34 10.75 16.09
C VAL A 65 7.08 9.99 14.98
N TYR A 66 8.39 10.18 14.88
CA TYR A 66 9.22 9.49 13.90
C TYR A 66 9.32 7.97 14.18
N SER A 67 9.38 7.58 15.45
CA SER A 67 9.39 6.17 15.85
C SER A 67 8.10 5.46 15.44
N LEU A 68 6.93 6.09 15.63
CA LEU A 68 5.66 5.54 15.19
C LEU A 68 5.59 5.41 13.66
N PHE A 69 6.04 6.44 12.93
CA PHE A 69 6.13 6.39 11.46
C PHE A 69 7.03 5.24 10.98
N THR A 70 8.19 5.07 11.58
CA THR A 70 9.16 4.02 11.23
C THR A 70 8.62 2.64 11.58
N PHE A 71 7.99 2.50 12.76
CA PHE A 71 7.32 1.26 13.15
C PHE A 71 6.25 0.83 12.14
N ASP A 72 5.34 1.73 11.78
CA ASP A 72 4.27 1.43 10.83
C ASP A 72 4.82 1.06 9.45
N ARG A 73 5.85 1.76 8.96
CA ARG A 73 6.53 1.44 7.71
C ARG A 73 7.13 0.04 7.73
N ASN A 74 7.83 -0.32 8.79
CA ASN A 74 8.45 -1.63 8.93
C ASN A 74 7.39 -2.73 9.07
N PHE A 75 6.34 -2.48 9.84
CA PHE A 75 5.22 -3.41 10.00
C PHE A 75 4.51 -3.68 8.66
N ARG A 76 4.21 -2.64 7.90
CA ARG A 76 3.64 -2.79 6.55
C ARG A 76 4.55 -3.58 5.61
N ASN A 77 5.86 -3.36 5.66
CA ASN A 77 6.82 -4.11 4.84
C ASN A 77 6.81 -5.60 5.17
N ILE A 78 6.74 -5.96 6.46
CA ILE A 78 6.65 -7.36 6.91
C ILE A 78 5.35 -7.99 6.40
N ILE A 79 4.22 -7.32 6.59
CA ILE A 79 2.90 -7.80 6.09
C ILE A 79 2.96 -7.97 4.58
N PHE A 80 3.40 -6.96 3.84
CA PHE A 80 3.43 -6.98 2.38
C PHE A 80 4.28 -8.13 1.84
N LYS A 81 5.48 -8.33 2.42
CA LYS A 81 6.35 -9.47 2.07
C LYS A 81 5.64 -10.82 2.24
N ASN A 82 4.96 -11.01 3.38
CA ASN A 82 4.26 -12.27 3.65
C ASN A 82 3.02 -12.45 2.75
N VAL A 83 2.28 -11.37 2.47
CA VAL A 83 1.14 -11.41 1.53
C VAL A 83 1.60 -11.84 0.14
N LEU A 84 2.74 -11.34 -0.36
CA LEU A 84 3.30 -11.76 -1.65
C LEU A 84 3.66 -13.25 -1.67
N VAL A 85 4.19 -13.78 -0.58
CA VAL A 85 4.49 -15.23 -0.46
C VAL A 85 3.20 -16.04 -0.54
N ILE A 86 2.17 -15.67 0.22
CA ILE A 86 0.86 -16.32 0.21
C ILE A 86 0.23 -16.24 -1.20
N GLU A 87 0.27 -15.07 -1.81
CA GLU A 87 -0.24 -14.87 -3.18
C GLU A 87 0.42 -15.82 -4.18
N ASN A 88 1.75 -15.94 -4.15
CA ASN A 88 2.49 -16.84 -5.03
C ASN A 88 2.15 -18.32 -4.78
N GLN A 89 2.03 -18.71 -3.51
CA GLN A 89 1.62 -20.08 -3.16
C GLN A 89 0.20 -20.38 -3.64
N LEU A 90 -0.74 -19.45 -3.44
CA LEU A 90 -2.12 -19.61 -3.93
C LEU A 90 -2.18 -19.70 -5.45
N LYS A 91 -1.44 -18.87 -6.17
CA LYS A 91 -1.34 -18.94 -7.64
C LYS A 91 -0.84 -20.30 -8.10
N SER A 92 0.21 -20.84 -7.46
CA SER A 92 0.77 -22.15 -7.78
C SER A 92 -0.22 -23.28 -7.52
N VAL A 93 -0.84 -23.32 -6.34
CA VAL A 93 -1.84 -24.34 -5.99
C VAL A 93 -3.06 -24.28 -6.91
N LEU A 94 -3.58 -23.08 -7.15
CA LEU A 94 -4.74 -22.91 -8.05
C LEU A 94 -4.40 -23.34 -9.48
N SER A 95 -3.25 -22.97 -10.00
CA SER A 95 -2.80 -23.39 -11.34
C SER A 95 -2.70 -24.89 -11.45
N TYR A 96 -2.10 -25.56 -10.47
CA TYR A 96 -2.02 -27.02 -10.43
C TYR A 96 -3.41 -27.67 -10.38
N GLN A 97 -4.29 -27.23 -9.48
CA GLN A 97 -5.63 -27.82 -9.32
C GLN A 97 -6.52 -27.57 -10.55
N LEU A 98 -6.46 -26.39 -11.15
CA LEU A 98 -7.19 -26.09 -12.37
C LEU A 98 -6.70 -26.95 -13.53
N SER A 99 -5.38 -27.07 -13.72
CA SER A 99 -4.80 -27.90 -14.77
C SER A 99 -5.10 -29.38 -14.58
N LYS A 100 -5.05 -29.86 -13.33
CA LYS A 100 -5.41 -31.26 -13.00
C LYS A 100 -6.88 -31.56 -13.31
N LYS A 101 -7.78 -30.61 -13.02
CA LYS A 101 -9.23 -30.84 -13.16
C LYS A 101 -9.74 -30.59 -14.57
N TYR A 102 -9.24 -29.60 -15.26
CA TYR A 102 -9.80 -29.11 -16.53
C TYR A 102 -8.84 -29.19 -17.71
N GLY A 103 -7.57 -29.51 -17.48
CA GLY A 103 -6.53 -29.50 -18.51
C GLY A 103 -5.72 -28.20 -18.48
N TYR A 104 -4.56 -28.22 -19.15
CA TYR A 104 -3.58 -27.12 -19.11
C TYR A 104 -3.76 -26.09 -20.22
N LYS A 105 -4.59 -26.37 -21.23
CA LYS A 105 -4.83 -25.43 -22.34
C LYS A 105 -5.86 -24.39 -21.94
N GLU A 106 -5.64 -23.15 -22.38
CA GLU A 106 -6.54 -22.01 -22.09
C GLU A 106 -8.02 -22.35 -22.38
N LYS A 107 -8.29 -22.95 -23.53
CA LYS A 107 -9.64 -23.37 -23.94
C LYS A 107 -10.30 -24.37 -22.99
N ASP A 108 -9.51 -25.13 -22.26
CA ASP A 108 -10.02 -26.18 -21.38
C ASP A 108 -10.43 -25.58 -20.04
N TYR A 109 -9.54 -24.84 -19.36
CA TYR A 109 -9.84 -24.26 -18.05
C TYR A 109 -10.69 -22.96 -18.09
N LEU A 110 -10.69 -22.22 -19.21
CA LEU A 110 -11.58 -21.07 -19.43
C LEU A 110 -12.90 -21.44 -20.10
N ASN A 111 -13.28 -22.71 -20.13
CA ASN A 111 -14.58 -23.11 -20.66
C ASN A 111 -15.68 -22.62 -19.71
N PRO A 112 -16.70 -21.84 -20.18
CA PRO A 112 -17.79 -21.37 -19.35
C PRO A 112 -18.50 -22.45 -18.54
N LYS A 113 -18.57 -23.67 -19.06
CA LYS A 113 -19.17 -24.85 -18.39
C LYS A 113 -18.47 -25.26 -17.09
N ASN A 114 -17.21 -24.81 -16.87
CA ASN A 114 -16.46 -25.14 -15.66
C ASN A 114 -16.84 -24.24 -14.45
N PHE A 115 -17.63 -23.19 -14.66
CA PHE A 115 -17.91 -22.19 -13.62
C PHE A 115 -19.27 -22.44 -12.94
N THR A 116 -20.36 -22.19 -13.61
CA THR A 116 -21.72 -22.39 -13.04
C THR A 116 -22.73 -22.73 -14.13
N ASN A 117 -23.70 -23.55 -13.76
CA ASN A 117 -24.85 -23.87 -14.60
C ASN A 117 -26.03 -22.91 -14.40
N ASP A 118 -25.88 -21.92 -13.51
CA ASP A 118 -26.90 -20.91 -13.25
C ASP A 118 -26.94 -19.88 -14.38
N HIS A 119 -27.98 -19.93 -15.18
CA HIS A 119 -28.18 -19.05 -16.34
C HIS A 119 -28.22 -17.56 -15.93
N SER A 120 -28.67 -17.23 -14.72
CA SER A 120 -28.69 -15.84 -14.22
C SER A 120 -27.27 -15.26 -14.06
N LYS A 121 -26.28 -16.09 -13.88
CA LYS A 121 -24.86 -15.73 -13.70
C LYS A 121 -24.04 -15.83 -14.99
N SER A 122 -24.62 -16.30 -16.08
CA SER A 122 -23.91 -16.53 -17.35
C SER A 122 -23.15 -15.30 -17.83
N ARG A 123 -23.78 -14.13 -17.80
CA ARG A 123 -23.12 -12.86 -18.19
C ARG A 123 -21.87 -12.55 -17.35
N ARG A 124 -21.98 -12.74 -16.03
CA ARG A 124 -20.83 -12.50 -15.10
C ARG A 124 -19.68 -13.47 -15.37
N VAL A 125 -19.98 -14.71 -15.72
CA VAL A 125 -18.98 -15.74 -16.08
C VAL A 125 -18.26 -15.33 -17.37
N HIS A 126 -18.96 -14.90 -18.39
CA HIS A 126 -18.34 -14.44 -19.63
C HIS A 126 -17.47 -13.21 -19.41
N ASP A 127 -17.95 -12.20 -18.67
CA ASP A 127 -17.17 -11.01 -18.31
C ASP A 127 -15.88 -11.37 -17.55
N LEU A 128 -15.96 -12.36 -16.64
CA LEU A 128 -14.79 -12.85 -15.90
C LEU A 128 -13.78 -13.52 -16.83
N ILE A 129 -14.25 -14.43 -17.69
CA ILE A 129 -13.41 -15.14 -18.67
C ILE A 129 -12.70 -14.13 -19.60
N ASP A 130 -13.40 -13.13 -20.08
CA ASP A 130 -12.82 -12.12 -20.96
C ASP A 130 -11.75 -11.28 -20.24
N LYS A 131 -11.97 -10.96 -18.96
CA LYS A 131 -10.95 -10.31 -18.13
C LYS A 131 -9.72 -11.20 -17.95
N MET A 132 -9.90 -12.49 -17.66
CA MET A 132 -8.81 -13.45 -17.52
C MET A 132 -8.02 -13.59 -18.83
N LYS A 133 -8.67 -13.74 -19.97
CA LYS A 133 -8.03 -13.78 -21.29
C LYS A 133 -7.22 -12.51 -21.59
N ARG A 134 -7.76 -11.34 -21.23
CA ARG A 134 -7.03 -10.07 -21.38
C ARG A 134 -5.74 -10.05 -20.56
N GLN A 135 -5.81 -10.50 -19.31
CA GLN A 135 -4.63 -10.55 -18.43
C GLN A 135 -3.57 -11.53 -18.93
N ILE A 136 -3.99 -12.71 -19.43
CA ILE A 136 -3.07 -13.68 -20.02
C ILE A 136 -2.32 -13.07 -21.20
N ARG A 137 -3.02 -12.39 -22.11
CA ARG A 137 -2.41 -11.74 -23.29
C ARG A 137 -1.41 -10.65 -22.91
N ILE A 138 -1.73 -9.82 -21.91
CA ILE A 138 -0.84 -8.78 -21.41
C ILE A 138 0.45 -9.41 -20.87
N ASN A 139 0.34 -10.45 -20.04
CA ASN A 139 1.49 -11.12 -19.44
C ASN A 139 2.36 -11.86 -20.46
N VAL A 140 1.77 -12.49 -21.45
CA VAL A 140 2.52 -13.15 -22.57
C VAL A 140 3.26 -12.11 -23.40
N GLY A 141 2.64 -10.94 -23.66
CA GLY A 141 3.27 -9.85 -24.41
C GLY A 141 4.47 -9.24 -23.69
N THR A 142 4.43 -9.12 -22.36
CA THR A 142 5.56 -8.59 -21.56
C THR A 142 6.76 -9.55 -21.52
N HIS A 143 6.55 -10.87 -21.53
CA HIS A 143 7.65 -11.84 -21.58
C HIS A 143 8.32 -11.92 -22.97
N ALA A 144 7.58 -11.67 -24.04
CA ALA A 144 8.13 -11.65 -25.40
C ALA A 144 8.99 -10.41 -25.71
N ALA A 145 8.80 -9.31 -24.97
CA ALA A 145 9.56 -8.09 -25.15
C ALA A 145 10.90 -8.06 -24.37
N THR A 146 11.18 -9.08 -23.56
CA THR A 146 12.38 -9.17 -22.69
C THR A 146 13.39 -10.23 -23.15
N MET A 147 13.18 -10.88 -24.29
CA MET A 147 14.11 -11.76 -25.00
C MET A 147 14.62 -11.07 -26.27
#